data_c6997a1799332affb225ef8505bd4344
#
_entry.id   c6997a1799332affb225ef8505bd4344
#
_cell.length_a   1.000
_cell.length_b   1.000
_cell.length_c   1.000
_cell.angle_alpha   90.00
_cell.angle_beta   90.00
_cell.angle_gamma   90.00
#
_symmetry.space_group_name_H-M   'P 1'
#
loop_
_entity.id
_entity.type
_entity.pdbx_description
1 polymer ?
#
loop_
_entity_poly.entity_id
_entity_poly.type
_entity_poly.pdbx_seq_one_letter_code
_entity_poly.pdbx_strand_id
1 'polypeptide(L)'
;MYDSGQSYGSNQVCVTSYGVLGDTNGDSSLNVQDIIVMINMIFELENINLQTADLNGDEDVSILDVIILIGMILDNHAQDATRASLIDNHGEVSLSSDGYIGGVQMTLSHDSNFLIELTDDALVSKYHTKNNSTTLIIAAPYTDYLFTASGDYTIVDMIVANSSDQIAVSTPSMFTLDAAYPNPFNPSTTMRLHVPVESNVNVGVYNLMGQQVDVLHNGLLSSGYTTLTWNASNLPSGMYIVKATSNSYTSTQKLMLLK
;
A
#
# COMPACT_ATOMS: atom_id res chain seq x y z
N MET A 1 41.32 27.51 -68.10
CA MET A 1 39.95 27.02 -68.34
C MET A 1 39.54 26.32 -67.08
N TYR A 2 38.40 26.67 -66.55
CA TYR A 2 37.93 26.55 -65.16
C TYR A 2 37.74 25.09 -64.75
N ASP A 3 38.30 24.76 -63.58
CA ASP A 3 37.99 23.57 -62.83
C ASP A 3 36.97 23.94 -61.73
N SER A 4 35.81 23.38 -61.90
CA SER A 4 34.69 23.59 -60.94
C SER A 4 34.72 22.47 -59.84
N GLY A 5 35.41 22.74 -58.75
CA GLY A 5 35.39 21.85 -57.59
C GLY A 5 34.00 21.81 -56.95
N GLN A 6 33.29 20.72 -57.13
CA GLN A 6 32.09 20.40 -56.31
C GLN A 6 32.55 19.81 -54.96
N SER A 7 32.33 20.58 -53.93
CA SER A 7 32.39 20.10 -52.56
C SER A 7 31.18 19.18 -52.28
N TYR A 8 31.43 17.90 -52.11
CA TYR A 8 30.43 16.97 -51.57
C TYR A 8 30.30 17.22 -50.09
N GLY A 9 29.17 17.80 -49.69
CA GLY A 9 28.80 17.89 -48.31
C GLY A 9 28.71 16.49 -47.71
N SER A 10 29.49 16.24 -46.67
CA SER A 10 29.34 15.03 -45.84
C SER A 10 27.96 15.06 -45.18
N ASN A 11 27.07 14.16 -45.56
CA ASN A 11 25.92 13.84 -44.79
C ASN A 11 26.42 13.27 -43.43
N GLN A 12 26.53 14.14 -42.43
CA GLN A 12 26.57 13.69 -41.04
C GLN A 12 25.19 13.09 -40.74
N VAL A 13 25.08 11.78 -40.82
CA VAL A 13 24.01 11.05 -40.18
C VAL A 13 24.23 11.27 -38.66
N CYS A 14 23.43 12.14 -38.07
CA CYS A 14 23.30 12.15 -36.63
C CYS A 14 22.74 10.76 -36.25
N VAL A 15 23.62 9.86 -35.87
CA VAL A 15 23.24 8.67 -35.12
C VAL A 15 22.85 9.20 -33.74
N THR A 16 21.55 9.37 -33.48
CA THR A 16 21.06 9.50 -32.14
C THR A 16 21.42 8.20 -31.42
N SER A 17 22.40 8.26 -30.54
CA SER A 17 22.69 7.16 -29.64
C SER A 17 21.42 7.00 -28.78
N TYR A 18 20.62 6.01 -29.11
CA TYR A 18 19.57 5.59 -28.21
C TYR A 18 20.28 5.09 -26.95
N GLY A 19 20.00 5.70 -25.80
CA GLY A 19 20.54 5.24 -24.51
C GLY A 19 20.19 3.77 -24.28
N VAL A 20 20.99 3.08 -23.51
CA VAL A 20 20.68 1.70 -23.10
C VAL A 20 19.44 1.77 -22.22
N LEU A 21 18.45 0.93 -22.52
CA LEU A 21 17.24 0.85 -21.73
C LEU A 21 17.59 0.46 -20.28
N GLY A 22 17.14 1.24 -19.30
CA GLY A 22 17.50 1.10 -17.89
C GLY A 22 18.69 1.96 -17.45
N ASP A 23 19.57 2.42 -18.36
CA ASP A 23 20.67 3.34 -18.06
C ASP A 23 20.14 4.78 -17.99
N THR A 24 19.56 5.12 -16.87
CA THR A 24 18.86 6.38 -16.65
C THR A 24 19.81 7.53 -16.33
N ASN A 25 21.01 7.23 -15.83
CA ASN A 25 22.07 8.19 -15.54
C ASN A 25 23.05 8.42 -16.73
N GLY A 26 23.02 7.55 -17.76
CA GLY A 26 23.81 7.65 -18.96
C GLY A 26 25.30 7.25 -18.80
N ASP A 27 25.64 6.46 -17.79
CA ASP A 27 27.00 6.01 -17.51
C ASP A 27 27.38 4.70 -18.21
N SER A 28 26.47 4.12 -18.97
CA SER A 28 26.58 2.84 -19.70
C SER A 28 26.66 1.60 -18.79
N SER A 29 26.21 1.68 -17.54
CA SER A 29 26.25 0.59 -16.58
C SER A 29 24.91 0.49 -15.86
N LEU A 30 24.21 -0.64 -15.94
CA LEU A 30 22.98 -0.86 -15.17
C LEU A 30 23.31 -1.20 -13.71
N ASN A 31 22.91 -0.33 -12.78
CA ASN A 31 23.20 -0.50 -11.36
C ASN A 31 22.20 0.29 -10.47
N VAL A 32 22.39 0.25 -9.15
CA VAL A 32 21.49 0.90 -8.19
C VAL A 32 21.39 2.43 -8.37
N GLN A 33 22.37 3.07 -9.03
CA GLN A 33 22.32 4.52 -9.28
C GLN A 33 21.21 4.86 -10.30
N ASP A 34 20.97 3.99 -11.26
CA ASP A 34 19.87 4.15 -12.23
C ASP A 34 18.52 4.05 -11.55
N ILE A 35 18.38 3.12 -10.60
CA ILE A 35 17.17 3.00 -9.78
C ILE A 35 16.89 4.32 -9.03
N ILE A 36 17.94 4.96 -8.47
CA ILE A 36 17.81 6.22 -7.74
C ILE A 36 17.37 7.35 -8.68
N VAL A 37 17.93 7.42 -9.90
CA VAL A 37 17.54 8.43 -10.90
C VAL A 37 16.08 8.21 -11.33
N MET A 38 15.68 6.98 -11.58
CA MET A 38 14.30 6.65 -11.93
C MET A 38 13.31 7.04 -10.83
N ILE A 39 13.64 6.77 -9.56
CA ILE A 39 12.82 7.20 -8.42
C ILE A 39 12.73 8.74 -8.34
N ASN A 40 13.80 9.46 -8.65
CA ASN A 40 13.77 10.92 -8.71
C ASN A 40 12.87 11.44 -9.85
N MET A 41 12.81 10.73 -10.99
CA MET A 41 11.85 11.04 -12.06
C MET A 41 10.40 10.87 -11.57
N ILE A 42 10.08 9.79 -10.86
CA ILE A 42 8.75 9.56 -10.27
C ILE A 42 8.39 10.67 -9.26
N PHE A 43 9.36 11.17 -8.52
CA PHE A 43 9.16 12.28 -7.59
C PHE A 43 9.15 13.67 -8.25
N GLU A 44 9.26 13.76 -9.57
CA GLU A 44 9.37 15.01 -10.33
C GLU A 44 10.61 15.86 -9.94
N LEU A 45 11.66 15.23 -9.41
CA LEU A 45 12.93 15.87 -9.07
C LEU A 45 13.92 15.87 -10.23
N GLU A 46 13.73 14.99 -11.20
CA GLU A 46 14.46 14.86 -12.45
C GLU A 46 13.50 14.88 -13.64
N ASN A 47 14.00 15.27 -14.81
CA ASN A 47 13.19 15.22 -16.02
C ASN A 47 12.96 13.77 -16.46
N ILE A 48 11.71 13.44 -16.78
CA ILE A 48 11.35 12.12 -17.27
C ILE A 48 12.00 11.87 -18.64
N ASN A 49 12.73 10.76 -18.77
CA ASN A 49 13.29 10.27 -20.01
C ASN A 49 12.70 8.89 -20.33
N LEU A 50 11.57 8.86 -21.03
CA LEU A 50 10.89 7.63 -21.41
C LEU A 50 11.77 6.67 -22.22
N GLN A 51 12.76 7.17 -22.97
CA GLN A 51 13.61 6.30 -23.82
C GLN A 51 14.50 5.36 -22.98
N THR A 52 14.83 5.74 -21.75
CA THR A 52 15.70 4.94 -20.88
C THR A 52 14.99 4.44 -19.64
N ALA A 53 13.90 5.08 -19.20
CA ALA A 53 13.23 4.81 -17.94
C ALA A 53 11.90 4.04 -18.08
N ASP A 54 11.22 4.09 -19.23
CA ASP A 54 10.01 3.33 -19.47
C ASP A 54 10.40 1.91 -19.97
N LEU A 55 10.50 0.98 -19.01
CA LEU A 55 10.96 -0.38 -19.27
C LEU A 55 9.83 -1.32 -19.67
N ASN A 56 8.59 -1.01 -19.28
CA ASN A 56 7.41 -1.81 -19.60
C ASN A 56 6.71 -1.33 -20.89
N GLY A 57 7.00 -0.12 -21.38
CA GLY A 57 6.47 0.44 -22.61
C GLY A 57 5.05 1.00 -22.49
N ASP A 58 4.63 1.42 -21.29
CA ASP A 58 3.28 1.94 -21.02
C ASP A 58 3.18 3.48 -21.13
N GLU A 59 4.29 4.14 -21.51
CA GLU A 59 4.43 5.59 -21.68
C GLU A 59 4.42 6.38 -20.35
N ASP A 60 4.62 5.69 -19.21
CA ASP A 60 4.77 6.29 -17.90
C ASP A 60 6.08 5.81 -17.23
N VAL A 61 6.51 6.47 -16.15
CA VAL A 61 7.62 6.02 -15.31
C VAL A 61 7.10 5.84 -13.89
N SER A 62 7.00 4.60 -13.47
CA SER A 62 6.39 4.20 -12.22
C SER A 62 7.24 3.17 -11.45
N ILE A 63 6.73 2.68 -10.34
CA ILE A 63 7.36 1.59 -9.60
C ILE A 63 7.51 0.32 -10.46
N LEU A 64 6.66 0.12 -11.49
CA LEU A 64 6.76 -1.03 -12.38
C LEU A 64 8.09 -1.07 -13.12
N ASP A 65 8.55 0.07 -13.63
CA ASP A 65 9.83 0.19 -14.33
C ASP A 65 11.02 -0.01 -13.38
N VAL A 66 10.91 0.53 -12.16
CA VAL A 66 11.91 0.34 -11.10
C VAL A 66 12.09 -1.14 -10.80
N ILE A 67 11.01 -1.91 -10.72
CA ILE A 67 11.05 -3.35 -10.42
C ILE A 67 11.67 -4.12 -11.58
N ILE A 68 11.34 -3.78 -12.82
CA ILE A 68 11.95 -4.40 -14.02
C ILE A 68 13.46 -4.13 -14.01
N LEU A 69 13.89 -2.90 -13.71
CA LEU A 69 15.30 -2.57 -13.60
C LEU A 69 15.99 -3.35 -12.46
N ILE A 70 15.34 -3.49 -11.31
CA ILE A 70 15.84 -4.34 -10.21
C ILE A 70 16.02 -5.78 -10.68
N GLY A 71 15.04 -6.34 -11.41
CA GLY A 71 15.13 -7.67 -12.01
C GLY A 71 16.28 -7.83 -13.00
N MET A 72 16.62 -6.79 -13.77
CA MET A 72 17.79 -6.80 -14.67
C MET A 72 19.13 -6.79 -13.93
N ILE A 73 19.16 -6.20 -12.73
CA ILE A 73 20.37 -6.07 -11.91
C ILE A 73 20.54 -7.26 -10.96
N LEU A 74 19.44 -7.77 -10.40
CA LEU A 74 19.42 -8.81 -9.36
C LEU A 74 18.65 -10.03 -9.89
N ASP A 75 19.38 -11.09 -10.24
CA ASP A 75 18.77 -12.39 -10.61
C ASP A 75 18.30 -13.13 -9.35
N ASN A 76 17.01 -13.37 -9.22
CA ASN A 76 16.31 -14.38 -8.40
C ASN A 76 15.17 -13.84 -7.52
N HIS A 77 13.94 -14.29 -7.81
CA HIS A 77 12.77 -13.97 -6.99
C HIS A 77 12.12 -15.26 -6.44
N ALA A 78 11.51 -15.13 -5.24
CA ALA A 78 10.52 -16.07 -4.74
C ALA A 78 9.30 -16.11 -5.69
N GLN A 79 8.35 -17.01 -5.41
CA GLN A 79 7.09 -17.04 -6.17
C GLN A 79 6.39 -15.69 -6.08
N ASP A 80 6.03 -15.12 -7.22
CA ASP A 80 5.35 -13.83 -7.32
C ASP A 80 3.99 -13.83 -6.63
N ALA A 81 3.67 -12.72 -6.00
CA ALA A 81 2.34 -12.49 -5.46
C ALA A 81 1.32 -12.32 -6.59
N THR A 82 0.13 -12.86 -6.37
CA THR A 82 -1.02 -12.66 -7.25
C THR A 82 -2.05 -11.69 -6.67
N ARG A 83 -1.98 -11.45 -5.38
CA ARG A 83 -2.84 -10.52 -4.64
C ARG A 83 -2.16 -10.05 -3.36
N ALA A 84 -2.57 -8.89 -2.92
CA ALA A 84 -2.15 -8.34 -1.63
C ALA A 84 -3.34 -7.72 -0.89
N SER A 85 -3.17 -7.53 0.41
CA SER A 85 -4.13 -6.84 1.28
C SER A 85 -3.39 -5.79 2.08
N LEU A 86 -3.80 -4.53 1.92
CA LEU A 86 -3.28 -3.43 2.73
C LEU A 86 -3.93 -3.47 4.11
N ILE A 87 -3.14 -3.31 5.15
CA ILE A 87 -3.57 -3.25 6.54
C ILE A 87 -3.07 -1.93 7.11
N ASP A 88 -3.99 -1.08 7.55
CA ASP A 88 -3.67 0.13 8.30
C ASP A 88 -4.15 -0.06 9.75
N ASN A 89 -3.21 -0.05 10.67
CA ASN A 89 -3.47 -0.24 12.09
C ASN A 89 -3.02 1.01 12.86
N HIS A 90 -3.88 2.04 12.84
CA HIS A 90 -3.62 3.33 13.51
C HIS A 90 -2.33 4.00 13.03
N GLY A 91 -2.16 4.06 11.71
CA GLY A 91 -1.01 4.66 11.07
C GLY A 91 0.19 3.73 10.92
N GLU A 92 0.16 2.52 11.45
CA GLU A 92 1.10 1.46 11.10
C GLU A 92 0.57 0.69 9.89
N VAL A 93 1.20 0.90 8.74
CA VAL A 93 0.73 0.38 7.46
C VAL A 93 1.60 -0.80 7.03
N SER A 94 0.96 -1.90 6.71
CA SER A 94 1.58 -3.13 6.22
C SER A 94 0.82 -3.71 5.03
N LEU A 95 1.50 -4.57 4.26
CA LEU A 95 0.97 -5.21 3.06
C LEU A 95 1.15 -6.72 3.17
N SER A 96 0.06 -7.44 3.45
CA SER A 96 0.07 -8.90 3.43
C SER A 96 -0.18 -9.43 2.03
N SER A 97 0.65 -10.35 1.54
CA SER A 97 0.57 -10.92 0.20
C SER A 97 0.65 -12.44 0.20
N ASP A 98 0.29 -13.07 -0.91
CA ASP A 98 0.43 -14.52 -1.12
C ASP A 98 1.76 -14.92 -1.80
N GLY A 99 2.69 -13.97 -2.00
CA GLY A 99 3.98 -14.18 -2.63
C GLY A 99 4.86 -12.94 -2.61
N TYR A 100 5.86 -12.91 -3.49
CA TYR A 100 6.83 -11.82 -3.58
C TYR A 100 6.19 -10.51 -4.07
N ILE A 101 6.49 -9.43 -3.36
CA ILE A 101 6.19 -8.05 -3.75
C ILE A 101 7.48 -7.38 -4.23
N GLY A 102 7.51 -6.98 -5.49
CA GLY A 102 8.62 -6.24 -6.08
C GLY A 102 8.66 -4.80 -5.62
N GLY A 103 7.50 -4.17 -5.43
CA GLY A 103 7.46 -2.80 -4.93
C GLY A 103 6.08 -2.23 -4.71
N VAL A 104 6.09 -1.11 -4.01
CA VAL A 104 4.92 -0.33 -3.63
C VAL A 104 5.18 1.14 -3.93
N GLN A 105 4.26 1.76 -4.65
CA GLN A 105 4.17 3.20 -4.81
C GLN A 105 2.84 3.67 -4.25
N MET A 106 2.83 4.69 -3.41
CA MET A 106 1.61 5.31 -2.89
C MET A 106 1.69 6.82 -2.95
N THR A 107 0.55 7.44 -3.18
CA THR A 107 0.37 8.88 -3.00
C THR A 107 -0.63 9.12 -1.88
N LEU A 108 -0.18 9.84 -0.86
CA LEU A 108 -0.95 10.19 0.33
C LEU A 108 -1.31 11.67 0.28
N SER A 109 -2.57 12.01 0.47
CA SER A 109 -3.02 13.38 0.74
C SER A 109 -3.19 13.55 2.23
N HIS A 110 -2.69 14.65 2.80
CA HIS A 110 -2.63 14.83 4.26
C HIS A 110 -2.62 16.30 4.67
N ASP A 111 -2.78 16.52 5.96
CA ASP A 111 -2.66 17.83 6.58
C ASP A 111 -1.20 18.22 6.88
N SER A 112 -0.98 19.47 7.33
CA SER A 112 0.35 20.01 7.64
C SER A 112 1.05 19.33 8.84
N ASN A 113 0.31 18.60 9.66
CA ASN A 113 0.83 17.90 10.84
C ASN A 113 1.20 16.44 10.55
N PHE A 114 1.13 16.02 9.29
CA PHE A 114 1.47 14.68 8.87
C PHE A 114 2.96 14.41 9.01
N LEU A 115 3.29 13.27 9.61
CA LEU A 115 4.64 12.74 9.68
C LEU A 115 4.62 11.29 9.19
N ILE A 116 5.66 10.89 8.48
CA ILE A 116 5.82 9.53 7.97
C ILE A 116 7.24 9.02 8.22
N GLU A 117 7.34 7.75 8.59
CA GLU A 117 8.59 7.02 8.71
C GLU A 117 8.46 5.71 7.94
N LEU A 118 9.26 5.54 6.89
CA LEU A 118 9.24 4.34 6.06
C LEU A 118 10.04 3.21 6.70
N THR A 119 9.75 1.98 6.27
CA THR A 119 10.56 0.82 6.61
C THR A 119 12.00 0.98 6.11
N ASP A 120 12.96 0.55 6.92
CA ASP A 120 14.36 0.39 6.49
C ASP A 120 14.61 -1.01 5.89
N ASP A 121 13.64 -1.91 5.99
CA ASP A 121 13.71 -3.30 5.51
C ASP A 121 13.26 -3.40 4.04
N ALA A 122 13.95 -2.69 3.15
CA ALA A 122 13.74 -2.74 1.70
C ALA A 122 15.04 -2.43 0.96
N LEU A 123 15.13 -2.80 -0.31
CA LEU A 123 16.28 -2.41 -1.15
C LEU A 123 16.34 -0.89 -1.31
N VAL A 124 15.20 -0.26 -1.54
CA VAL A 124 15.04 1.20 -1.56
C VAL A 124 13.73 1.57 -0.88
N SER A 125 13.80 2.58 0.00
CA SER A 125 12.65 3.14 0.69
C SER A 125 12.81 4.66 0.70
N LYS A 126 11.95 5.37 -0.03
CA LYS A 126 12.01 6.83 -0.18
C LYS A 126 10.63 7.45 -0.27
N TYR A 127 10.52 8.70 0.16
CA TYR A 127 9.34 9.52 -0.09
C TYR A 127 9.72 10.95 -0.45
N HIS A 128 8.82 11.62 -1.11
CA HIS A 128 8.90 13.06 -1.40
C HIS A 128 7.56 13.71 -1.09
N THR A 129 7.61 14.82 -0.36
CA THR A 129 6.43 15.61 -0.01
C THR A 129 6.43 16.93 -0.78
N LYS A 130 5.34 17.19 -1.48
CA LYS A 130 5.07 18.44 -2.20
C LYS A 130 3.73 18.97 -1.73
N ASN A 131 3.75 20.10 -1.01
CA ASN A 131 2.56 20.65 -0.34
C ASN A 131 1.95 19.63 0.66
N ASN A 132 0.66 19.29 0.48
CA ASN A 132 -0.08 18.35 1.31
C ASN A 132 -0.21 16.97 0.65
N SER A 133 0.73 16.61 -0.19
CA SER A 133 0.79 15.32 -0.88
C SER A 133 2.16 14.71 -0.72
N THR A 134 2.21 13.45 -0.29
CA THR A 134 3.44 12.66 -0.17
C THR A 134 3.36 11.46 -1.10
N THR A 135 4.30 11.37 -2.03
CA THR A 135 4.52 10.15 -2.82
C THR A 135 5.65 9.34 -2.18
N LEU A 136 5.41 8.07 -1.90
CA LEU A 136 6.40 7.14 -1.37
C LEU A 136 6.63 5.99 -2.34
N ILE A 137 7.85 5.46 -2.31
CA ILE A 137 8.30 4.29 -3.05
C ILE A 137 9.05 3.37 -2.10
N ILE A 138 8.65 2.11 -2.06
CA ILE A 138 9.33 1.02 -1.35
C ILE A 138 9.57 -0.07 -2.37
N ALA A 139 10.82 -0.29 -2.77
CA ALA A 139 11.20 -1.26 -3.77
C ALA A 139 11.90 -2.47 -3.11
N ALA A 140 11.49 -3.67 -3.52
CA ALA A 140 11.92 -4.95 -2.97
C ALA A 140 11.88 -4.97 -1.43
N PRO A 141 10.70 -4.82 -0.80
CA PRO A 141 10.57 -4.91 0.64
C PRO A 141 10.91 -6.34 1.13
N TYR A 142 11.61 -6.42 2.27
CA TYR A 142 11.97 -7.69 2.91
C TYR A 142 10.96 -8.14 3.97
N THR A 143 10.03 -7.24 4.34
CA THR A 143 8.99 -7.46 5.34
C THR A 143 7.64 -6.94 4.84
N ASP A 144 6.56 -7.36 5.51
CA ASP A 144 5.21 -6.87 5.22
C ASP A 144 4.99 -5.42 5.69
N TYR A 145 5.82 -4.91 6.61
CA TYR A 145 5.72 -3.57 7.15
C TYR A 145 6.23 -2.54 6.14
N LEU A 146 5.41 -1.50 5.89
CA LEU A 146 5.73 -0.46 4.92
C LEU A 146 6.15 0.85 5.57
N PHE A 147 5.29 1.39 6.46
CA PHE A 147 5.57 2.66 7.13
C PHE A 147 4.71 2.88 8.36
N THR A 148 5.15 3.82 9.20
CA THR A 148 4.31 4.42 10.23
C THR A 148 4.01 5.87 9.86
N ALA A 149 2.76 6.28 10.04
CA ALA A 149 2.34 7.66 9.82
C ALA A 149 1.56 8.19 11.03
N SER A 150 1.66 9.50 11.27
CA SER A 150 0.86 10.22 12.25
C SER A 150 0.23 11.46 11.62
N GLY A 151 -0.92 11.88 12.15
CA GLY A 151 -1.79 12.88 11.52
C GLY A 151 -2.80 12.25 10.58
N ASP A 152 -3.75 13.07 10.12
CA ASP A 152 -4.80 12.60 9.20
C ASP A 152 -4.26 12.51 7.77
N TYR A 153 -4.47 11.39 7.13
CA TYR A 153 -4.10 11.16 5.73
C TYR A 153 -5.09 10.25 5.01
N THR A 154 -5.08 10.31 3.69
CA THR A 154 -5.82 9.41 2.81
C THR A 154 -4.92 8.92 1.70
N ILE A 155 -5.02 7.64 1.37
CA ILE A 155 -4.34 7.07 0.20
C ILE A 155 -5.15 7.50 -1.04
N VAL A 156 -4.54 8.31 -1.91
CA VAL A 156 -5.16 8.84 -3.13
C VAL A 156 -4.91 7.92 -4.31
N ASP A 157 -3.71 7.34 -4.36
CA ASP A 157 -3.29 6.42 -5.40
C ASP A 157 -2.35 5.37 -4.83
N MET A 158 -2.37 4.16 -5.41
CA MET A 158 -1.52 3.06 -4.98
C MET A 158 -1.27 2.08 -6.12
N ILE A 159 0.00 1.80 -6.36
CA ILE A 159 0.47 0.74 -7.24
C ILE A 159 1.24 -0.26 -6.37
N VAL A 160 0.86 -1.52 -6.42
CA VAL A 160 1.62 -2.63 -5.85
C VAL A 160 1.93 -3.60 -6.98
N ALA A 161 3.17 -4.01 -7.07
CA ALA A 161 3.61 -4.88 -8.15
C ALA A 161 4.46 -6.06 -7.62
N ASN A 162 4.40 -7.18 -8.32
CA ASN A 162 5.30 -8.31 -8.15
C ASN A 162 6.59 -8.11 -8.97
N SER A 163 7.20 -9.13 -9.52
CA SER A 163 8.43 -9.00 -10.31
C SER A 163 8.22 -8.41 -11.71
N SER A 164 7.00 -8.37 -12.24
CA SER A 164 6.69 -8.01 -13.62
C SER A 164 5.37 -7.27 -13.82
N ASP A 165 4.40 -7.46 -12.94
CA ASP A 165 3.03 -7.00 -13.14
C ASP A 165 2.49 -6.27 -11.91
N GLN A 166 1.59 -5.30 -12.17
CA GLN A 166 0.77 -4.73 -11.11
C GLN A 166 -0.23 -5.78 -10.61
N ILE A 167 -0.35 -5.89 -9.30
CA ILE A 167 -1.28 -6.82 -8.66
C ILE A 167 -2.45 -6.11 -7.98
N ALA A 168 -3.56 -6.83 -7.88
CA ALA A 168 -4.73 -6.32 -7.18
C ALA A 168 -4.47 -6.24 -5.68
N VAL A 169 -4.75 -5.07 -5.12
CA VAL A 169 -4.69 -4.84 -3.68
C VAL A 169 -6.11 -4.71 -3.14
N SER A 170 -6.46 -5.59 -2.20
CA SER A 170 -7.64 -5.38 -1.39
C SER A 170 -7.30 -4.42 -0.26
N THR A 171 -7.82 -3.22 -0.36
CA THR A 171 -8.02 -2.41 0.84
C THR A 171 -9.30 -2.93 1.48
N PRO A 172 -9.35 -3.18 2.79
CA PRO A 172 -10.60 -3.54 3.43
C PRO A 172 -11.62 -2.41 3.20
N SER A 173 -12.45 -2.57 2.18
CA SER A 173 -13.42 -1.56 1.75
C SER A 173 -14.77 -1.69 2.44
N MET A 174 -14.90 -2.70 3.31
CA MET A 174 -16.18 -3.01 3.96
C MET A 174 -16.07 -2.90 5.48
N PHE A 175 -17.05 -2.23 6.06
CA PHE A 175 -17.28 -2.26 7.50
C PHE A 175 -17.64 -3.70 7.91
N THR A 176 -16.73 -4.38 8.59
CA THR A 176 -16.89 -5.78 8.98
C THR A 176 -16.54 -6.00 10.43
N LEU A 177 -17.29 -6.88 11.08
CA LEU A 177 -16.99 -7.42 12.37
C LEU A 177 -16.55 -8.87 12.19
N ASP A 178 -15.28 -9.15 12.45
CA ASP A 178 -14.72 -10.49 12.31
C ASP A 178 -15.33 -11.48 13.30
N ALA A 179 -15.15 -12.76 13.01
CA ALA A 179 -15.61 -13.80 13.93
C ALA A 179 -14.93 -13.67 15.28
N ALA A 180 -15.74 -13.72 16.33
CA ALA A 180 -15.19 -13.67 17.68
C ALA A 180 -14.47 -14.98 18.04
N TYR A 181 -13.36 -14.84 18.77
CA TYR A 181 -12.60 -15.98 19.25
C TYR A 181 -12.18 -15.76 20.72
N PRO A 182 -12.35 -16.78 21.56
CA PRO A 182 -13.07 -18.03 21.32
C PRO A 182 -14.59 -17.84 21.15
N ASN A 183 -15.23 -18.72 20.40
CA ASN A 183 -16.68 -18.81 20.28
C ASN A 183 -17.07 -20.28 20.01
N PRO A 184 -17.70 -21.04 20.96
CA PRO A 184 -18.18 -20.58 22.26
C PRO A 184 -17.09 -20.07 23.21
N PHE A 185 -17.47 -19.19 24.18
CA PHE A 185 -16.52 -18.53 25.07
C PHE A 185 -16.92 -18.60 26.54
N ASN A 186 -15.94 -18.41 27.45
CA ASN A 186 -16.14 -18.38 28.92
C ASN A 186 -15.00 -17.58 29.60
N PRO A 187 -15.25 -16.53 30.32
CA PRO A 187 -16.39 -15.61 30.19
C PRO A 187 -16.08 -14.51 29.13
N SER A 188 -14.88 -14.53 28.50
CA SER A 188 -14.39 -13.47 27.62
C SER A 188 -14.18 -13.97 26.21
N THR A 189 -14.45 -13.08 25.24
CA THR A 189 -14.15 -13.30 23.83
C THR A 189 -13.65 -12.00 23.19
N THR A 190 -12.92 -12.11 22.10
CA THR A 190 -12.34 -10.99 21.38
C THR A 190 -12.75 -11.06 19.93
N MET A 191 -13.01 -9.91 19.31
CA MET A 191 -13.33 -9.77 17.91
C MET A 191 -12.64 -8.52 17.34
N ARG A 192 -12.42 -8.49 16.04
CA ARG A 192 -11.87 -7.33 15.36
C ARG A 192 -12.94 -6.66 14.55
N LEU A 193 -13.03 -5.35 14.65
CA LEU A 193 -13.89 -4.50 13.82
C LEU A 193 -13.01 -3.77 12.84
N HIS A 194 -13.33 -3.90 11.55
CA HIS A 194 -12.74 -3.09 10.50
C HIS A 194 -13.64 -1.91 10.16
N VAL A 195 -13.07 -0.71 10.21
CA VAL A 195 -13.72 0.55 9.84
C VAL A 195 -13.01 1.09 8.59
N PRO A 196 -13.65 1.16 7.42
CA PRO A 196 -12.99 1.55 6.18
C PRO A 196 -12.62 3.03 6.10
N VAL A 197 -13.36 3.88 6.78
CA VAL A 197 -13.16 5.33 6.85
C VAL A 197 -13.53 5.78 8.25
N GLU A 198 -12.78 6.71 8.81
CA GLU A 198 -13.08 7.29 10.13
C GLU A 198 -14.57 7.61 10.26
N SER A 199 -15.20 7.05 11.28
CA SER A 199 -16.65 7.08 11.44
C SER A 199 -17.08 6.99 12.89
N ASN A 200 -18.23 7.59 13.22
CA ASN A 200 -18.90 7.30 14.47
C ASN A 200 -19.47 5.88 14.46
N VAL A 201 -18.98 5.05 15.37
CA VAL A 201 -19.33 3.63 15.46
C VAL A 201 -19.97 3.35 16.80
N ASN A 202 -21.07 2.59 16.78
CA ASN A 202 -21.66 2.00 17.97
C ASN A 202 -21.56 0.47 17.87
N VAL A 203 -21.01 -0.18 18.91
CA VAL A 203 -20.94 -1.64 19.02
C VAL A 203 -21.66 -2.05 20.28
N GLY A 204 -22.88 -2.55 20.11
CA GLY A 204 -23.73 -3.02 21.20
C GLY A 204 -23.86 -4.55 21.22
N VAL A 205 -24.03 -5.10 22.42
CA VAL A 205 -24.35 -6.52 22.63
C VAL A 205 -25.81 -6.67 23.04
N TYR A 206 -26.50 -7.61 22.41
CA TYR A 206 -27.94 -7.83 22.59
C TYR A 206 -28.24 -9.28 22.97
N ASN A 207 -29.25 -9.48 23.80
CA ASN A 207 -29.82 -10.80 24.03
C ASN A 207 -30.81 -11.19 22.92
N LEU A 208 -31.34 -12.42 22.96
CA LEU A 208 -32.30 -12.90 21.95
C LEU A 208 -33.64 -12.15 21.94
N MET A 209 -33.94 -11.40 23.00
CA MET A 209 -35.13 -10.54 23.08
C MET A 209 -34.89 -9.16 22.44
N GLY A 210 -33.69 -8.91 21.91
CA GLY A 210 -33.29 -7.63 21.32
C GLY A 210 -32.95 -6.54 22.36
N GLN A 211 -32.86 -6.88 23.64
CA GLN A 211 -32.45 -5.94 24.66
C GLN A 211 -30.93 -5.79 24.64
N GLN A 212 -30.44 -4.56 24.67
CA GLN A 212 -29.02 -4.26 24.80
C GLN A 212 -28.55 -4.58 26.22
N VAL A 213 -27.56 -5.46 26.32
CA VAL A 213 -27.01 -5.93 27.58
C VAL A 213 -25.63 -5.36 27.87
N ASP A 214 -24.93 -4.87 26.83
CA ASP A 214 -23.63 -4.23 26.96
C ASP A 214 -23.32 -3.30 25.78
N VAL A 215 -22.32 -2.42 25.93
CA VAL A 215 -21.77 -1.54 24.88
C VAL A 215 -20.27 -1.69 24.87
N LEU A 216 -19.73 -2.20 23.77
CA LEU A 216 -18.29 -2.42 23.61
C LEU A 216 -17.57 -1.18 23.09
N HIS A 217 -18.26 -0.38 22.26
CA HIS A 217 -17.77 0.90 21.79
C HIS A 217 -18.92 1.84 21.44
N ASN A 218 -18.72 3.13 21.67
CA ASN A 218 -19.64 4.18 21.21
C ASN A 218 -18.87 5.49 21.03
N GLY A 219 -18.57 5.85 19.80
CA GLY A 219 -17.84 7.07 19.46
C GLY A 219 -17.12 6.99 18.13
N LEU A 220 -16.21 7.93 17.90
CA LEU A 220 -15.38 8.00 16.71
C LEU A 220 -14.34 6.88 16.72
N LEU A 221 -14.22 6.17 15.62
CA LEU A 221 -13.12 5.23 15.32
C LEU A 221 -12.44 5.65 14.03
N SER A 222 -11.13 5.70 14.08
CA SER A 222 -10.31 5.90 12.86
C SER A 222 -10.45 4.72 11.90
N SER A 223 -10.07 4.92 10.64
CA SER A 223 -9.99 3.83 9.66
C SER A 223 -9.00 2.76 10.15
N GLY A 224 -9.27 1.52 9.78
CA GLY A 224 -8.44 0.38 10.17
C GLY A 224 -9.13 -0.62 11.08
N TYR A 225 -8.33 -1.43 11.76
CA TYR A 225 -8.82 -2.49 12.65
C TYR A 225 -8.79 -2.08 14.12
N THR A 226 -9.90 -2.28 14.80
CA THR A 226 -10.02 -2.10 16.24
C THR A 226 -10.35 -3.44 16.90
N THR A 227 -9.59 -3.80 17.94
CA THR A 227 -9.85 -5.00 18.73
C THR A 227 -10.82 -4.70 19.85
N LEU A 228 -11.92 -5.46 19.89
CA LEU A 228 -12.97 -5.35 20.89
C LEU A 228 -12.96 -6.61 21.77
N THR A 229 -12.88 -6.45 23.07
CA THR A 229 -12.97 -7.57 24.03
C THR A 229 -14.27 -7.45 24.82
N TRP A 230 -15.03 -8.54 24.87
CA TRP A 230 -16.23 -8.63 25.66
C TRP A 230 -16.08 -9.60 26.81
N ASN A 231 -16.37 -9.13 28.02
CA ASN A 231 -16.40 -9.94 29.25
C ASN A 231 -17.83 -10.07 29.79
N ALA A 232 -18.41 -11.26 29.64
CA ALA A 232 -19.79 -11.57 30.01
C ALA A 232 -19.91 -12.27 31.38
N SER A 233 -18.98 -12.02 32.31
CA SER A 233 -18.93 -12.69 33.64
C SER A 233 -20.25 -12.62 34.38
N ASN A 234 -21.02 -11.53 34.25
CA ASN A 234 -22.25 -11.27 34.97
C ASN A 234 -23.52 -11.68 34.21
N LEU A 235 -23.38 -12.26 33.03
CA LEU A 235 -24.51 -12.63 32.17
C LEU A 235 -24.72 -14.14 32.18
N PRO A 236 -25.97 -14.64 32.02
CA PRO A 236 -26.27 -16.06 31.97
C PRO A 236 -25.70 -16.70 30.69
N SER A 237 -25.42 -18.03 30.73
CA SER A 237 -25.09 -18.80 29.53
C SER A 237 -26.21 -18.68 28.50
N GLY A 238 -25.85 -18.53 27.25
CA GLY A 238 -26.82 -18.36 26.16
C GLY A 238 -26.23 -17.71 24.93
N MET A 239 -27.11 -17.47 23.94
CA MET A 239 -26.75 -16.81 22.70
C MET A 239 -26.91 -15.29 22.83
N TYR A 240 -25.94 -14.58 22.32
CA TYR A 240 -25.90 -13.12 22.24
C TYR A 240 -25.59 -12.69 20.80
N ILE A 241 -25.97 -11.47 20.48
CA ILE A 241 -25.70 -10.86 19.17
C ILE A 241 -24.88 -9.58 19.43
N VAL A 242 -23.68 -9.52 18.88
CA VAL A 242 -22.95 -8.26 18.78
C VAL A 242 -23.35 -7.60 17.47
N LYS A 243 -23.67 -6.32 17.55
CA LYS A 243 -24.04 -5.49 16.41
C LYS A 243 -23.16 -4.24 16.39
N ALA A 244 -22.35 -4.11 15.34
CA ALA A 244 -21.62 -2.90 15.03
C ALA A 244 -22.37 -2.09 13.97
N THR A 245 -22.55 -0.80 14.21
CA THR A 245 -23.22 0.13 13.29
C THR A 245 -22.42 1.39 13.11
N SER A 246 -22.32 1.86 11.85
CA SER A 246 -21.72 3.14 11.50
C SER A 246 -22.47 3.73 10.31
N ASN A 247 -23.05 4.92 10.45
CA ASN A 247 -23.81 5.59 9.39
C ASN A 247 -24.73 4.62 8.63
N SER A 248 -24.33 4.23 7.41
CA SER A 248 -25.09 3.33 6.51
C SER A 248 -24.68 1.85 6.65
N TYR A 249 -23.71 1.52 7.50
CA TYR A 249 -23.14 0.17 7.61
C TYR A 249 -23.59 -0.54 8.87
N THR A 250 -23.84 -1.83 8.75
CA THR A 250 -24.15 -2.70 9.89
C THR A 250 -23.49 -4.06 9.70
N SER A 251 -22.80 -4.52 10.74
CA SER A 251 -22.24 -5.87 10.81
C SER A 251 -22.67 -6.55 12.10
N THR A 252 -22.96 -7.87 12.06
CA THR A 252 -23.42 -8.62 13.23
C THR A 252 -22.72 -9.95 13.36
N GLN A 253 -22.46 -10.36 14.62
CA GLN A 253 -21.89 -11.66 14.96
C GLN A 253 -22.74 -12.34 16.05
N LYS A 254 -22.88 -13.68 15.96
CA LYS A 254 -23.52 -14.50 16.97
C LYS A 254 -22.47 -15.08 17.91
N LEU A 255 -22.70 -14.96 19.20
CA LEU A 255 -21.81 -15.42 20.26
C LEU A 255 -22.51 -16.40 21.17
N MET A 256 -21.81 -17.45 21.61
CA MET A 256 -22.31 -18.45 22.53
C MET A 256 -21.50 -18.39 23.84
N LEU A 257 -22.11 -17.90 24.90
CA LEU A 257 -21.56 -17.91 26.25
C LEU A 257 -21.85 -19.26 26.90
N LEU A 258 -20.81 -19.93 27.36
CA LEU A 258 -20.88 -21.16 28.16
C LEU A 258 -20.21 -20.88 29.51
N LYS A 259 -20.94 -21.10 30.60
CA LYS A 259 -20.42 -21.07 31.96
C LYS A 259 -20.36 -22.46 32.53
#